data_3190103ad06a0fdc32a8b3d948f2d559
#
_entry.id   3190103ad06a0fdc32a8b3d948f2d559
#
_cell.length_a   1.000
_cell.length_b   1.000
_cell.length_c   1.000
_cell.angle_alpha   90.00
_cell.angle_beta   90.00
_cell.angle_gamma   90.00
#
_symmetry.space_group_name_H-M   'P 1'
#
loop_
_entity.id
_entity.type
_entity.pdbx_description
1 polymer ?
#
loop_
_entity_poly.entity_id
_entity_poly.type
_entity_poly.pdbx_seq_one_letter_code
_entity_poly.pdbx_strand_id
1 'polypeptide(L)'
;MRQIAIYGKGGIGKSTIASNLSAALHAMGHTVMQVGCDPKRDSTRILAEGKFIPAVLEEHRKQLRLGKDEYAINLDNVVFRSPSGIYLVEAGGPEPGIGCAGRGVLTALQILKDLKAFSTYNIDVAIYDVLGDVVCGGFSMPIREGFAEEIYLICSGGFMSIYAANNIARAVQRLAKRGDTGLAGIICNSNANETVEHAVIPDFAKKLGTPFVQFVPQSPVIQACELEGRPVVEYAPNSLEAEIFRNLAKAIVENDSRVIPTPVSDLVELEMMYRQHLVKI
;
A
#
# COMPACT_ATOMS: atom_id res chain seq x y z
N MET A 1 4.33 17.18 -1.24
CA MET A 1 4.54 15.75 -0.93
C MET A 1 3.31 14.99 -1.36
N ARG A 2 3.45 13.95 -2.18
CA ARG A 2 2.35 13.04 -2.51
C ARG A 2 2.18 12.00 -1.40
N GLN A 3 0.95 11.67 -1.06
CA GLN A 3 0.62 10.72 0.00
C GLN A 3 -0.25 9.60 -0.58
N ILE A 4 0.38 8.46 -0.85
CA ILE A 4 -0.19 7.32 -1.56
C ILE A 4 -0.46 6.19 -0.57
N ALA A 5 -1.68 5.67 -0.51
CA ALA A 5 -2.01 4.48 0.25
C ALA A 5 -2.35 3.30 -0.66
N ILE A 6 -1.72 2.16 -0.37
CA ILE A 6 -1.93 0.90 -1.08
C ILE A 6 -2.89 0.04 -0.26
N TYR A 7 -4.06 -0.25 -0.83
CA TYR A 7 -5.10 -1.09 -0.24
C TYR A 7 -5.38 -2.33 -1.09
N GLY A 8 -5.93 -3.36 -0.50
CA GLY A 8 -6.33 -4.59 -1.19
C GLY A 8 -6.47 -5.75 -0.21
N LYS A 9 -7.02 -6.86 -0.64
CA LYS A 9 -7.24 -8.06 0.18
C LYS A 9 -5.94 -8.55 0.84
N GLY A 10 -6.04 -9.16 2.01
CA GLY A 10 -4.90 -9.84 2.66
C GLY A 10 -4.26 -10.87 1.73
N GLY A 11 -2.92 -10.88 1.65
CA GLY A 11 -2.15 -11.80 0.80
C GLY A 11 -2.17 -11.49 -0.70
N ILE A 12 -2.71 -10.35 -1.15
CA ILE A 12 -2.76 -9.97 -2.57
C ILE A 12 -1.42 -9.44 -3.13
N GLY A 13 -0.38 -9.29 -2.30
CA GLY A 13 0.92 -8.77 -2.70
C GLY A 13 1.07 -7.24 -2.59
N LYS A 14 0.31 -6.60 -1.70
CA LYS A 14 0.43 -5.13 -1.47
C LYS A 14 1.86 -4.71 -1.14
N SER A 15 2.49 -5.37 -0.20
CA SER A 15 3.85 -5.06 0.25
C SER A 15 4.88 -5.27 -0.86
N THR A 16 4.70 -6.28 -1.71
CA THR A 16 5.50 -6.49 -2.92
C THR A 16 5.37 -5.31 -3.88
N ILE A 17 4.13 -4.89 -4.17
CA ILE A 17 3.88 -3.74 -5.05
C ILE A 17 4.42 -2.46 -4.43
N ALA A 18 4.16 -2.20 -3.14
CA ALA A 18 4.60 -1.00 -2.44
C ALA A 18 6.13 -0.87 -2.46
N SER A 19 6.86 -1.94 -2.15
CA SER A 19 8.33 -1.92 -2.11
C SER A 19 8.95 -1.73 -3.48
N ASN A 20 8.44 -2.40 -4.50
CA ASN A 20 8.93 -2.26 -5.87
C ASN A 20 8.58 -0.88 -6.46
N LEU A 21 7.38 -0.35 -6.15
CA LEU A 21 6.99 1.01 -6.50
C LEU A 21 7.89 2.05 -5.82
N SER A 22 8.15 1.90 -4.51
CA SER A 22 9.06 2.78 -3.75
C SER A 22 10.44 2.83 -4.39
N ALA A 23 10.99 1.66 -4.77
CA ALA A 23 12.29 1.57 -5.41
C ALA A 23 12.28 2.19 -6.82
N ALA A 24 11.23 1.96 -7.61
CA ALA A 24 11.12 2.54 -8.94
C ALA A 24 10.97 4.07 -8.90
N LEU A 25 10.17 4.62 -7.97
CA LEU A 25 10.05 6.07 -7.76
C LEU A 25 11.38 6.69 -7.30
N HIS A 26 12.09 6.00 -6.40
CA HIS A 26 13.40 6.45 -5.95
C HIS A 26 14.42 6.48 -7.10
N ALA A 27 14.41 5.45 -7.96
CA ALA A 27 15.25 5.42 -9.16
C ALA A 27 14.92 6.53 -10.18
N MET A 28 13.71 7.10 -10.14
CA MET A 28 13.31 8.30 -10.91
C MET A 28 13.77 9.62 -10.27
N GLY A 29 14.43 9.58 -9.11
CA GLY A 29 14.97 10.75 -8.41
C GLY A 29 14.08 11.30 -7.30
N HIS A 30 12.98 10.64 -6.94
CA HIS A 30 12.14 11.06 -5.82
C HIS A 30 12.74 10.67 -4.47
N THR A 31 12.55 11.51 -3.46
CA THR A 31 12.81 11.17 -2.05
C THR A 31 11.60 10.43 -1.50
N VAL A 32 11.72 9.11 -1.34
CA VAL A 32 10.60 8.24 -0.99
C VAL A 32 10.68 7.78 0.47
N MET A 33 9.55 7.77 1.16
CA MET A 33 9.38 7.09 2.46
C MET A 33 8.29 6.03 2.34
N GLN A 34 8.63 4.76 2.65
CA GLN A 34 7.63 3.69 2.79
C GLN A 34 7.29 3.49 4.25
N VAL A 35 5.99 3.51 4.56
CA VAL A 35 5.44 3.30 5.89
C VAL A 35 4.60 2.03 5.91
N GLY A 36 5.11 0.99 6.54
CA GLY A 36 4.37 -0.26 6.78
C GLY A 36 3.34 -0.08 7.89
N CYS A 37 2.08 -0.31 7.56
CA CYS A 37 0.93 -0.17 8.45
C CYS A 37 0.35 -1.53 8.88
N ASP A 38 1.16 -2.60 8.87
CA ASP A 38 0.77 -3.94 9.32
C ASP A 38 1.49 -4.27 10.64
N PRO A 39 0.80 -4.83 11.65
CA PRO A 39 1.42 -5.34 12.87
C PRO A 39 2.55 -6.36 12.65
N LYS A 40 2.56 -7.05 11.51
CA LYS A 40 3.60 -8.03 11.13
C LYS A 40 4.95 -7.40 10.84
N ARG A 41 5.00 -6.11 10.48
CA ARG A 41 6.23 -5.35 10.19
C ARG A 41 7.05 -5.93 9.04
N ASP A 42 6.39 -6.45 8.02
CA ASP A 42 6.99 -7.10 6.87
C ASP A 42 6.96 -6.26 5.59
N SER A 43 6.36 -5.08 5.65
CA SER A 43 6.19 -4.18 4.50
C SER A 43 7.53 -3.72 3.91
N THR A 44 8.47 -3.35 4.76
CA THR A 44 9.75 -2.77 4.35
C THR A 44 10.86 -3.82 4.15
N ARG A 45 10.55 -5.10 4.39
CA ARG A 45 11.53 -6.19 4.39
C ARG A 45 12.32 -6.29 3.07
N ILE A 46 11.65 -6.14 1.91
CA ILE A 46 12.29 -6.20 0.58
C ILE A 46 13.28 -5.03 0.41
N LEU A 47 13.00 -3.86 0.99
CA LEU A 47 13.85 -2.69 0.91
C LEU A 47 14.97 -2.68 1.97
N ALA A 48 14.85 -3.56 2.97
CA ALA A 48 15.77 -3.67 4.10
C ALA A 48 16.67 -4.92 4.02
N GLU A 49 17.00 -5.40 2.82
CA GLU A 49 17.82 -6.61 2.60
C GLU A 49 17.30 -7.85 3.33
N GLY A 50 15.99 -8.04 3.32
CA GLY A 50 15.33 -9.16 4.00
C GLY A 50 15.24 -9.03 5.53
N LYS A 51 15.69 -7.92 6.12
CA LYS A 51 15.70 -7.69 7.56
C LYS A 51 14.39 -7.05 8.04
N PHE A 52 14.04 -7.30 9.29
CA PHE A 52 12.96 -6.59 9.98
C PHE A 52 13.55 -5.38 10.71
N ILE A 53 12.96 -4.20 10.51
CA ILE A 53 13.34 -2.98 11.22
C ILE A 53 12.50 -2.81 12.49
N PRO A 54 13.00 -2.08 13.50
CA PRO A 54 12.23 -1.71 14.70
C PRO A 54 10.98 -0.90 14.31
N ALA A 55 9.89 -1.12 15.04
CA ALA A 55 8.63 -0.42 14.78
C ALA A 55 8.45 0.80 15.71
N VAL A 56 7.77 1.83 15.22
CA VAL A 56 7.46 3.07 15.97
C VAL A 56 6.79 2.75 17.31
N LEU A 57 5.76 1.88 17.30
CA LEU A 57 5.04 1.52 18.53
C LEU A 57 5.87 0.69 19.51
N GLU A 58 6.86 -0.06 19.04
CA GLU A 58 7.77 -0.77 19.94
C GLU A 58 8.68 0.21 20.67
N GLU A 59 9.27 1.15 19.94
CA GLU A 59 10.12 2.18 20.54
C GLU A 59 9.30 3.07 21.49
N HIS A 60 8.07 3.46 21.11
CA HIS A 60 7.16 4.20 21.97
C HIS A 60 6.91 3.47 23.30
N ARG A 61 6.53 2.19 23.26
CA ARG A 61 6.34 1.38 24.47
C ARG A 61 7.61 1.26 25.33
N LYS A 62 8.77 1.12 24.68
CA LYS A 62 10.05 1.07 25.38
C LYS A 62 10.34 2.36 26.13
N GLN A 63 10.10 3.53 25.53
CA GLN A 63 10.27 4.82 26.20
C GLN A 63 9.31 4.98 27.39
N LEU A 64 8.05 4.62 27.24
CA LEU A 64 7.06 4.64 28.33
C LEU A 64 7.46 3.73 29.50
N ARG A 65 7.96 2.51 29.23
CA ARG A 65 8.47 1.59 30.28
C ARG A 65 9.68 2.14 31.03
N LEU A 66 10.46 3.00 30.40
CA LEU A 66 11.58 3.71 31.03
C LEU A 66 11.15 4.96 31.81
N GLY A 67 9.84 5.22 31.93
CA GLY A 67 9.30 6.40 32.62
C GLY A 67 9.60 7.72 31.90
N LYS A 68 9.94 7.66 30.61
CA LYS A 68 10.15 8.84 29.78
C LYS A 68 8.84 9.32 29.19
N ASP A 69 8.80 10.60 28.79
CA ASP A 69 7.70 11.19 28.07
C ASP A 69 7.43 10.45 26.74
N GLU A 70 6.19 10.39 26.33
CA GLU A 70 5.77 9.80 25.05
C GLU A 70 6.46 10.45 23.82
N TYR A 71 6.96 11.68 23.97
CA TYR A 71 7.74 12.42 22.99
C TYR A 71 9.25 12.17 23.04
N ALA A 72 9.74 11.29 23.90
CA ALA A 72 11.18 10.96 23.99
C ALA A 72 11.69 10.06 22.84
N ILE A 73 10.88 9.85 21.80
CA ILE A 73 11.25 9.10 20.60
C ILE A 73 12.10 9.99 19.69
N ASN A 74 13.27 9.47 19.30
CA ASN A 74 14.09 10.11 18.26
C ASN A 74 13.79 9.50 16.89
N LEU A 75 13.80 10.32 15.84
CA LEU A 75 13.62 9.86 14.45
C LEU A 75 14.61 8.75 14.07
N ASP A 76 15.87 8.82 14.54
CA ASP A 76 16.91 7.82 14.27
C ASP A 76 16.56 6.42 14.82
N ASN A 77 15.62 6.34 15.76
CA ASN A 77 15.16 5.08 16.33
C ASN A 77 13.99 4.44 15.58
N VAL A 78 13.33 5.18 14.70
CA VAL A 78 12.08 4.77 14.05
C VAL A 78 12.07 4.97 12.54
N VAL A 79 12.99 5.76 11.99
CA VAL A 79 13.17 5.95 10.55
C VAL A 79 14.51 5.36 10.15
N PHE A 80 14.48 4.37 9.28
CA PHE A 80 15.67 3.69 8.78
C PHE A 80 15.90 4.06 7.32
N ARG A 81 17.01 3.66 6.76
CA ARG A 81 17.33 3.93 5.36
C ARG A 81 17.72 2.63 4.66
N SER A 82 17.12 2.37 3.50
CA SER A 82 17.56 1.26 2.65
C SER A 82 18.97 1.51 2.11
N PRO A 83 19.68 0.48 1.62
CA PRO A 83 20.97 0.67 0.97
C PRO A 83 20.92 1.62 -0.22
N SER A 84 19.82 1.64 -0.97
CA SER A 84 19.60 2.57 -2.09
C SER A 84 19.24 4.00 -1.67
N GLY A 85 18.79 4.22 -0.43
CA GLY A 85 18.50 5.54 0.10
C GLY A 85 17.04 5.82 0.42
N ILE A 86 16.13 4.86 0.25
CA ILE A 86 14.70 4.98 0.56
C ILE A 86 14.53 5.02 2.09
N TYR A 87 13.68 5.90 2.60
CA TYR A 87 13.35 5.95 4.01
C TYR A 87 12.29 4.89 4.35
N LEU A 88 12.52 4.15 5.43
CA LEU A 88 11.74 2.99 5.85
C LEU A 88 11.18 3.21 7.24
N VAL A 89 9.90 2.97 7.41
CA VAL A 89 9.22 3.02 8.70
C VAL A 89 8.27 1.83 8.81
N GLU A 90 8.23 1.19 9.98
CA GLU A 90 7.20 0.23 10.35
C GLU A 90 6.39 0.78 11.53
N ALA A 91 5.09 0.92 11.36
CA ALA A 91 4.20 1.38 12.43
C ALA A 91 4.18 0.38 13.60
N GLY A 92 4.16 -0.90 13.27
CA GLY A 92 3.96 -1.97 14.23
C GLY A 92 2.52 -2.10 14.68
N GLY A 93 2.29 -2.93 15.69
CA GLY A 93 0.97 -3.21 16.24
C GLY A 93 0.92 -3.14 17.76
N PRO A 94 -0.29 -3.24 18.34
CA PRO A 94 -0.45 -3.45 19.77
C PRO A 94 0.17 -4.78 20.22
N GLU A 95 0.34 -4.95 21.51
CA GLU A 95 0.73 -6.27 22.04
C GLU A 95 -0.34 -7.32 21.67
N PRO A 96 0.06 -8.57 21.34
CA PRO A 96 -0.89 -9.62 21.00
C PRO A 96 -1.99 -9.76 22.05
N GLY A 97 -3.25 -9.74 21.60
CA GLY A 97 -4.42 -9.83 22.47
C GLY A 97 -4.85 -8.51 23.13
N ILE A 98 -4.14 -7.41 22.92
CA ILE A 98 -4.44 -6.12 23.54
C ILE A 98 -4.66 -5.05 22.46
N GLY A 99 -5.90 -4.57 22.33
CA GLY A 99 -6.22 -3.40 21.54
C GLY A 99 -6.47 -3.63 20.05
N CYS A 100 -6.78 -2.55 19.34
CA CYS A 100 -7.08 -2.55 17.91
C CYS A 100 -5.83 -2.14 17.12
N ALA A 101 -5.41 -2.95 16.14
CA ALA A 101 -4.25 -2.69 15.29
C ALA A 101 -4.34 -1.31 14.59
N GLY A 102 -5.52 -0.92 14.12
CA GLY A 102 -5.70 0.37 13.45
C GLY A 102 -5.49 1.59 14.35
N ARG A 103 -5.79 1.49 15.65
CA ARG A 103 -5.43 2.53 16.62
C ARG A 103 -3.92 2.68 16.75
N GLY A 104 -3.21 1.54 16.77
CA GLY A 104 -1.75 1.54 16.81
C GLY A 104 -1.16 2.26 15.58
N VAL A 105 -1.62 1.92 14.40
CA VAL A 105 -1.17 2.59 13.16
C VAL A 105 -1.37 4.09 13.24
N LEU A 106 -2.54 4.55 13.70
CA LEU A 106 -2.79 5.99 13.86
C LEU A 106 -1.80 6.65 14.83
N THR A 107 -1.57 6.02 16.00
CA THR A 107 -0.60 6.53 16.97
C THR A 107 0.80 6.64 16.34
N ALA A 108 1.23 5.63 15.59
CA ALA A 108 2.53 5.65 14.92
C ALA A 108 2.62 6.79 13.88
N LEU A 109 1.57 6.98 13.07
CA LEU A 109 1.51 8.06 12.07
C LEU A 109 1.51 9.44 12.75
N GLN A 110 0.79 9.59 13.88
CA GLN A 110 0.78 10.83 14.65
C GLN A 110 2.17 11.14 15.23
N ILE A 111 2.87 10.14 15.78
CA ILE A 111 4.25 10.29 16.27
C ILE A 111 5.17 10.77 15.14
N LEU A 112 5.10 10.16 13.95
CA LEU A 112 5.90 10.60 12.80
C LEU A 112 5.60 12.05 12.39
N LYS A 113 4.33 12.46 12.45
CA LYS A 113 3.91 13.82 12.16
C LYS A 113 4.43 14.81 13.20
N ASP A 114 4.30 14.50 14.48
CA ASP A 114 4.75 15.35 15.60
C ASP A 114 6.27 15.51 15.61
N LEU A 115 7.00 14.45 15.24
CA LEU A 115 8.44 14.47 15.02
C LEU A 115 8.85 15.13 13.70
N LYS A 116 7.89 15.58 12.88
CA LYS A 116 8.12 16.21 11.57
C LYS A 116 8.95 15.34 10.61
N ALA A 117 8.80 14.01 10.66
CA ALA A 117 9.63 13.06 9.91
C ALA A 117 9.65 13.39 8.41
N PHE A 118 8.49 13.66 7.81
CA PHE A 118 8.40 13.92 6.37
C PHE A 118 9.13 15.19 5.94
N SER A 119 9.03 16.27 6.70
CA SER A 119 9.72 17.52 6.40
C SER A 119 11.21 17.47 6.73
N THR A 120 11.61 16.79 7.80
CA THR A 120 13.02 16.62 8.19
C THR A 120 13.83 15.91 7.10
N TYR A 121 13.23 14.92 6.45
CA TYR A 121 13.89 14.17 5.38
C TYR A 121 13.53 14.65 3.97
N ASN A 122 12.80 15.77 3.83
CA ASN A 122 12.36 16.35 2.54
C ASN A 122 11.68 15.30 1.64
N ILE A 123 10.71 14.57 2.19
CA ILE A 123 10.02 13.49 1.48
C ILE A 123 9.14 14.06 0.36
N ASP A 124 9.34 13.57 -0.87
CA ASP A 124 8.49 13.91 -2.02
C ASP A 124 7.27 13.01 -2.10
N VAL A 125 7.47 11.71 -1.84
CA VAL A 125 6.43 10.69 -1.93
C VAL A 125 6.44 9.82 -0.67
N ALA A 126 5.32 9.77 0.03
CA ALA A 126 5.06 8.84 1.12
C ALA A 126 4.14 7.71 0.63
N ILE A 127 4.58 6.45 0.79
CA ILE A 127 3.80 5.26 0.44
C ILE A 127 3.39 4.56 1.73
N TYR A 128 2.09 4.46 1.96
CA TYR A 128 1.50 3.73 3.08
C TYR A 128 1.04 2.36 2.60
N ASP A 129 1.73 1.31 3.02
CA ASP A 129 1.32 -0.08 2.79
C ASP A 129 0.33 -0.49 3.89
N VAL A 130 -0.96 -0.43 3.56
CA VAL A 130 -2.03 -0.58 4.54
C VAL A 130 -2.49 -2.04 4.62
N LEU A 131 -2.76 -2.51 5.84
CA LEU A 131 -3.30 -3.86 6.08
C LEU A 131 -4.59 -4.12 5.30
N GLY A 132 -4.71 -5.33 4.74
CA GLY A 132 -5.68 -5.65 3.69
C GLY A 132 -7.15 -5.71 4.07
N ASP A 133 -7.48 -6.04 5.30
CA ASP A 133 -8.88 -6.29 5.68
C ASP A 133 -9.50 -5.05 6.33
N VAL A 134 -10.19 -4.24 5.53
CA VAL A 134 -10.92 -3.03 5.98
C VAL A 134 -12.18 -3.41 6.77
N VAL A 135 -12.05 -4.30 7.75
CA VAL A 135 -13.20 -4.78 8.53
C VAL A 135 -13.43 -3.92 9.78
N CYS A 136 -12.43 -3.20 10.26
CA CYS A 136 -12.62 -2.31 11.40
C CYS A 136 -12.21 -0.86 11.06
N GLY A 137 -12.90 0.11 11.67
CA GLY A 137 -12.67 1.53 11.44
C GLY A 137 -11.24 2.02 11.65
N GLY A 138 -10.37 1.19 12.24
CA GLY A 138 -8.95 1.48 12.44
C GLY A 138 -8.11 1.47 11.16
N PHE A 139 -8.45 0.66 10.16
CA PHE A 139 -7.70 0.60 8.89
C PHE A 139 -8.07 1.71 7.90
N SER A 140 -9.19 2.35 8.13
CA SER A 140 -9.56 3.58 7.41
C SER A 140 -8.91 4.84 8.00
N MET A 141 -8.13 4.72 9.07
CA MET A 141 -7.54 5.88 9.76
C MET A 141 -6.57 6.69 8.89
N PRO A 142 -5.69 6.09 8.07
CA PRO A 142 -4.86 6.90 7.15
C PRO A 142 -5.69 7.79 6.23
N ILE A 143 -6.87 7.32 5.79
CA ILE A 143 -7.81 8.07 4.97
C ILE A 143 -8.51 9.16 5.81
N ARG A 144 -9.04 8.79 6.97
CA ARG A 144 -9.85 9.69 7.82
C ARG A 144 -9.07 10.88 8.35
N GLU A 145 -7.81 10.68 8.69
CA GLU A 145 -6.95 11.69 9.34
C GLU A 145 -6.08 12.45 8.32
N GLY A 146 -6.33 12.25 7.01
CA GLY A 146 -5.65 12.99 5.96
C GLY A 146 -4.18 12.59 5.74
N PHE A 147 -3.78 11.37 6.17
CA PHE A 147 -2.45 10.82 5.86
C PHE A 147 -2.35 10.22 4.47
N ALA A 148 -3.50 9.93 3.82
CA ALA A 148 -3.54 9.36 2.48
C ALA A 148 -4.50 10.16 1.60
N GLU A 149 -3.97 10.79 0.58
CA GLU A 149 -4.76 11.55 -0.40
C GLU A 149 -5.12 10.69 -1.61
N GLU A 150 -4.19 9.84 -2.05
CA GLU A 150 -4.33 9.01 -3.22
C GLU A 150 -4.41 7.54 -2.82
N ILE A 151 -5.51 6.89 -3.17
CA ILE A 151 -5.71 5.48 -2.86
C ILE A 151 -5.57 4.66 -4.13
N TYR A 152 -4.66 3.68 -4.10
CA TYR A 152 -4.54 2.66 -5.12
C TYR A 152 -5.02 1.32 -4.57
N LEU A 153 -5.93 0.66 -5.31
CA LEU A 153 -6.42 -0.67 -4.96
C LEU A 153 -5.61 -1.73 -5.69
N ILE A 154 -5.05 -2.67 -4.94
CA ILE A 154 -4.46 -3.88 -5.50
C ILE A 154 -5.52 -4.97 -5.48
N CYS A 155 -5.78 -5.57 -6.64
CA CYS A 155 -6.64 -6.72 -6.78
C CYS A 155 -6.09 -7.71 -7.82
N SER A 156 -6.65 -8.90 -7.83
CA SER A 156 -6.44 -9.92 -8.86
C SER A 156 -7.77 -10.31 -9.47
N GLY A 157 -7.75 -11.14 -10.52
CA GLY A 157 -8.95 -11.58 -11.19
C GLY A 157 -9.84 -12.57 -10.41
N GLY A 158 -9.43 -12.98 -9.23
CA GLY A 158 -10.29 -13.83 -8.39
C GLY A 158 -11.50 -13.06 -7.87
N PHE A 159 -12.71 -13.65 -7.94
CA PHE A 159 -13.96 -13.00 -7.52
C PHE A 159 -13.88 -12.39 -6.11
N MET A 160 -13.32 -13.14 -5.14
CA MET A 160 -13.18 -12.64 -3.77
C MET A 160 -12.18 -11.49 -3.62
N SER A 161 -11.24 -11.34 -4.56
CA SER A 161 -10.35 -10.18 -4.60
C SER A 161 -11.09 -8.93 -5.08
N ILE A 162 -11.90 -9.07 -6.13
CA ILE A 162 -12.76 -8.00 -6.66
C ILE A 162 -13.82 -7.59 -5.64
N TYR A 163 -14.43 -8.58 -4.96
CA TYR A 163 -15.38 -8.30 -3.87
C TYR A 163 -14.76 -7.50 -2.73
N ALA A 164 -13.56 -7.88 -2.29
CA ALA A 164 -12.82 -7.13 -1.27
C ALA A 164 -12.48 -5.70 -1.75
N ALA A 165 -12.01 -5.56 -3.00
CA ALA A 165 -11.71 -4.26 -3.60
C ALA A 165 -12.98 -3.37 -3.68
N ASN A 166 -14.13 -3.93 -4.04
CA ASN A 166 -15.41 -3.22 -4.04
C ASN A 166 -15.81 -2.73 -2.64
N ASN A 167 -15.59 -3.54 -1.60
CA ASN A 167 -15.85 -3.14 -0.21
C ASN A 167 -14.90 -2.02 0.26
N ILE A 168 -13.63 -2.06 -0.16
CA ILE A 168 -12.68 -0.98 0.10
C ILE A 168 -13.14 0.30 -0.63
N ALA A 169 -13.57 0.20 -1.88
CA ALA A 169 -14.12 1.33 -2.64
C ALA A 169 -15.35 1.96 -1.94
N ARG A 170 -16.22 1.15 -1.33
CA ARG A 170 -17.34 1.64 -0.48
C ARG A 170 -16.83 2.44 0.72
N ALA A 171 -15.75 1.98 1.36
CA ALA A 171 -15.14 2.72 2.47
C ALA A 171 -14.55 4.05 1.99
N VAL A 172 -13.82 4.04 0.86
CA VAL A 172 -13.30 5.27 0.24
C VAL A 172 -14.43 6.23 -0.11
N GLN A 173 -15.51 5.77 -0.75
CA GLN A 173 -16.69 6.60 -1.07
C GLN A 173 -17.28 7.31 0.15
N ARG A 174 -17.35 6.62 1.30
CA ARG A 174 -17.88 7.20 2.55
C ARG A 174 -16.95 8.24 3.16
N LEU A 175 -15.64 8.02 3.04
CA LEU A 175 -14.61 8.84 3.69
C LEU A 175 -14.19 10.02 2.82
N ALA A 176 -14.11 9.86 1.51
CA ALA A 176 -13.78 10.91 0.55
C ALA A 176 -14.70 12.14 0.62
N LYS A 177 -15.94 11.97 1.08
CA LYS A 177 -16.88 13.07 1.34
C LYS A 177 -16.45 14.00 2.47
N ARG A 178 -15.44 13.63 3.25
CA ARG A 178 -14.96 14.36 4.45
C ARG A 178 -13.58 14.99 4.29
N GLY A 179 -12.90 14.79 3.15
CA GLY A 179 -11.55 15.29 2.91
C GLY A 179 -11.14 15.16 1.44
N ASP A 180 -9.89 15.50 1.15
CA ASP A 180 -9.31 15.50 -0.20
C ASP A 180 -8.86 14.12 -0.69
N THR A 181 -9.26 13.04 -0.01
CA THR A 181 -8.87 11.67 -0.36
C THR A 181 -9.76 11.12 -1.48
N GLY A 182 -9.17 10.45 -2.46
CA GLY A 182 -9.90 9.78 -3.53
C GLY A 182 -9.25 8.50 -4.01
N LEU A 183 -10.03 7.71 -4.77
CA LEU A 183 -9.52 6.55 -5.47
C LEU A 183 -8.75 7.01 -6.70
N ALA A 184 -7.44 6.72 -6.72
CA ALA A 184 -6.53 7.13 -7.77
C ALA A 184 -6.37 6.07 -8.87
N GLY A 185 -6.62 4.80 -8.55
CA GLY A 185 -6.57 3.75 -9.57
C GLY A 185 -6.60 2.34 -9.03
N ILE A 186 -6.66 1.40 -9.97
CA ILE A 186 -6.55 -0.04 -9.70
C ILE A 186 -5.27 -0.58 -10.34
N ILE A 187 -4.54 -1.37 -9.57
CA ILE A 187 -3.38 -2.14 -10.02
C ILE A 187 -3.76 -3.62 -9.93
N CYS A 188 -3.64 -4.35 -11.02
CA CYS A 188 -3.78 -5.80 -11.00
C CYS A 188 -2.47 -6.44 -10.60
N ASN A 189 -2.45 -7.23 -9.53
CA ASN A 189 -1.37 -8.16 -9.21
C ASN A 189 -1.88 -9.57 -9.48
N SER A 190 -1.44 -10.15 -10.60
CA SER A 190 -1.94 -11.43 -11.08
C SER A 190 -1.64 -12.58 -10.10
N ASN A 191 -2.64 -13.41 -9.88
CA ASN A 191 -2.49 -14.64 -9.10
C ASN A 191 -3.39 -15.78 -9.60
N ALA A 192 -4.03 -15.61 -10.76
CA ALA A 192 -5.00 -16.54 -11.31
C ALA A 192 -4.83 -16.70 -12.84
N ASN A 193 -5.88 -16.46 -13.59
CA ASN A 193 -5.90 -16.54 -15.05
C ASN A 193 -5.74 -15.15 -15.67
N GLU A 194 -4.57 -14.87 -16.24
CA GLU A 194 -4.25 -13.57 -16.84
C GLU A 194 -5.28 -13.14 -17.91
N THR A 195 -5.80 -14.07 -18.70
CA THR A 195 -6.81 -13.76 -19.72
C THR A 195 -8.09 -13.19 -19.09
N VAL A 196 -8.53 -13.79 -17.99
CA VAL A 196 -9.69 -13.29 -17.22
C VAL A 196 -9.34 -11.97 -16.53
N GLU A 197 -8.15 -11.85 -15.99
CA GLU A 197 -7.71 -10.65 -15.29
C GLU A 197 -7.62 -9.43 -16.20
N HIS A 198 -7.08 -9.61 -17.42
CA HIS A 198 -7.02 -8.55 -18.43
C HIS A 198 -8.38 -8.08 -18.91
N ALA A 199 -9.42 -8.92 -18.79
CA ALA A 199 -10.78 -8.55 -19.16
C ALA A 199 -11.56 -7.94 -17.99
N VAL A 200 -11.53 -8.59 -16.82
CA VAL A 200 -12.40 -8.23 -15.69
C VAL A 200 -11.92 -7.01 -14.91
N ILE A 201 -10.60 -6.83 -14.76
CA ILE A 201 -10.09 -5.73 -13.91
C ILE A 201 -10.29 -4.35 -14.57
N PRO A 202 -10.01 -4.14 -15.86
CA PRO A 202 -10.35 -2.87 -16.52
C PRO A 202 -11.84 -2.54 -16.50
N ASP A 203 -12.73 -3.54 -16.67
CA ASP A 203 -14.17 -3.34 -16.59
C ASP A 203 -14.61 -2.94 -15.16
N PHE A 204 -14.05 -3.60 -14.14
CA PHE A 204 -14.27 -3.23 -12.74
C PHE A 204 -13.77 -1.81 -12.44
N ALA A 205 -12.58 -1.43 -12.92
CA ALA A 205 -12.05 -0.07 -12.78
C ALA A 205 -13.00 0.97 -13.39
N LYS A 206 -13.49 0.70 -14.61
CA LYS A 206 -14.45 1.54 -15.28
C LYS A 206 -15.77 1.69 -14.50
N LYS A 207 -16.28 0.62 -13.90
CA LYS A 207 -17.49 0.67 -13.04
C LYS A 207 -17.27 1.52 -11.80
N LEU A 208 -16.09 1.46 -11.20
CA LEU A 208 -15.72 2.32 -10.06
C LEU A 208 -15.50 3.78 -10.47
N GLY A 209 -15.33 4.08 -11.77
CA GLY A 209 -15.01 5.40 -12.29
C GLY A 209 -13.55 5.82 -12.10
N THR A 210 -12.64 4.87 -11.97
CA THR A 210 -11.22 5.09 -11.71
C THR A 210 -10.33 4.49 -12.81
N PRO A 211 -9.10 4.98 -13.03
CA PRO A 211 -8.19 4.36 -13.99
C PRO A 211 -7.79 2.92 -13.61
N PHE A 212 -7.67 2.07 -14.62
CA PHE A 212 -6.81 0.88 -14.52
C PHE A 212 -5.38 1.33 -14.82
N VAL A 213 -4.46 1.15 -13.85
CA VAL A 213 -3.12 1.75 -13.89
C VAL A 213 -2.10 0.80 -14.49
N GLN A 214 -2.05 -0.44 -14.00
CA GLN A 214 -1.02 -1.39 -14.39
C GLN A 214 -1.45 -2.82 -14.12
N PHE A 215 -0.96 -3.74 -14.97
CA PHE A 215 -0.97 -5.17 -14.76
C PHE A 215 0.44 -5.63 -14.34
N VAL A 216 0.52 -6.34 -13.23
CA VAL A 216 1.75 -6.97 -12.73
C VAL A 216 1.56 -8.49 -12.80
N PRO A 217 2.29 -9.20 -13.66
CA PRO A 217 2.14 -10.65 -13.84
C PRO A 217 2.70 -11.42 -12.65
N GLN A 218 2.23 -12.63 -12.47
CA GLN A 218 2.90 -13.57 -11.59
C GLN A 218 4.26 -13.95 -12.20
N SER A 219 5.34 -13.76 -11.46
CA SER A 219 6.68 -13.94 -11.99
C SER A 219 7.64 -14.60 -11.00
N PRO A 220 8.42 -15.60 -11.44
CA PRO A 220 9.52 -16.15 -10.65
C PRO A 220 10.59 -15.11 -10.29
N VAL A 221 10.78 -14.08 -11.13
CA VAL A 221 11.74 -13.00 -10.88
C VAL A 221 11.30 -12.18 -9.66
N ILE A 222 10.01 -11.83 -9.57
CA ILE A 222 9.46 -11.11 -8.41
C ILE A 222 9.63 -11.96 -7.14
N GLN A 223 9.32 -13.26 -7.21
CA GLN A 223 9.49 -14.16 -6.06
C GLN A 223 10.95 -14.29 -5.62
N ALA A 224 11.89 -14.39 -6.57
CA ALA A 224 13.31 -14.40 -6.25
C ALA A 224 13.76 -13.12 -5.55
N CYS A 225 13.31 -11.95 -6.02
CA CYS A 225 13.59 -10.66 -5.41
C CYS A 225 13.07 -10.56 -3.97
N GLU A 226 11.89 -11.12 -3.69
CA GLU A 226 11.32 -11.18 -2.33
C GLU A 226 12.19 -12.03 -1.39
N LEU A 227 12.68 -13.18 -1.87
CA LEU A 227 13.57 -14.05 -1.10
C LEU A 227 14.91 -13.39 -0.82
N GLU A 228 15.48 -12.72 -1.81
CA GLU A 228 16.76 -11.99 -1.70
C GLU A 228 16.64 -10.68 -0.92
N GLY A 229 15.42 -10.25 -0.60
CA GLY A 229 15.18 -9.01 0.12
C GLY A 229 15.62 -7.76 -0.65
N ARG A 230 15.47 -7.77 -1.98
CA ARG A 230 15.85 -6.67 -2.86
C ARG A 230 14.74 -6.40 -3.89
N PRO A 231 14.41 -5.12 -4.16
CA PRO A 231 13.40 -4.81 -5.16
C PRO A 231 13.86 -5.17 -6.57
N VAL A 232 12.90 -5.47 -7.45
CA VAL A 232 13.15 -5.96 -8.81
C VAL A 232 14.01 -5.00 -9.63
N VAL A 233 13.79 -3.71 -9.51
CA VAL A 233 14.55 -2.68 -10.24
C VAL A 233 16.02 -2.62 -9.85
N GLU A 234 16.38 -3.16 -8.67
CA GLU A 234 17.76 -3.24 -8.18
C GLU A 234 18.38 -4.63 -8.41
N TYR A 235 17.59 -5.70 -8.21
CA TYR A 235 18.07 -7.07 -8.32
C TYR A 235 18.15 -7.55 -9.79
N ALA A 236 17.12 -7.24 -10.58
CA ALA A 236 17.01 -7.64 -11.97
C ALA A 236 16.68 -6.45 -12.89
N PRO A 237 17.55 -5.41 -12.95
CA PRO A 237 17.23 -4.12 -13.57
C PRO A 237 16.89 -4.19 -15.07
N ASN A 238 17.31 -5.24 -15.75
CA ASN A 238 17.07 -5.45 -17.19
C ASN A 238 15.92 -6.43 -17.48
N SER A 239 15.18 -6.87 -16.47
CA SER A 239 14.03 -7.76 -16.64
C SER A 239 12.79 -7.01 -17.11
N LEU A 240 11.83 -7.75 -17.67
CA LEU A 240 10.50 -7.20 -18.03
C LEU A 240 9.76 -6.72 -16.80
N GLU A 241 9.91 -7.40 -15.67
CA GLU A 241 9.30 -7.03 -14.40
C GLU A 241 9.84 -5.68 -13.88
N ALA A 242 11.14 -5.41 -14.06
CA ALA A 242 11.71 -4.11 -13.73
C ALA A 242 11.13 -2.99 -14.60
N GLU A 243 10.87 -3.27 -15.87
CA GLU A 243 10.20 -2.31 -16.77
C GLU A 243 8.74 -2.09 -16.34
N ILE A 244 8.02 -3.15 -15.95
CA ILE A 244 6.66 -3.04 -15.43
C ILE A 244 6.60 -2.10 -14.22
N PHE A 245 7.52 -2.25 -13.26
CA PHE A 245 7.55 -1.37 -12.08
C PHE A 245 7.98 0.07 -12.40
N ARG A 246 8.88 0.28 -13.38
CA ARG A 246 9.19 1.63 -13.87
C ARG A 246 7.96 2.28 -14.53
N ASN A 247 7.24 1.53 -15.35
CA ASN A 247 6.02 1.99 -16.00
C ASN A 247 4.91 2.28 -14.96
N LEU A 248 4.78 1.45 -13.92
CA LEU A 248 3.88 1.70 -12.80
C LEU A 248 4.24 3.02 -12.09
N ALA A 249 5.51 3.23 -11.77
CA ALA A 249 5.98 4.45 -11.12
C ALA A 249 5.70 5.68 -11.99
N LYS A 250 6.00 5.59 -13.29
CA LYS A 250 5.70 6.66 -14.25
C LYS A 250 4.19 6.95 -14.32
N ALA A 251 3.36 5.92 -14.47
CA ALA A 251 1.91 6.05 -14.52
C ALA A 251 1.36 6.70 -13.25
N ILE A 252 1.91 6.39 -12.07
CA ILE A 252 1.52 7.02 -10.81
C ILE A 252 1.95 8.48 -10.77
N VAL A 253 3.17 8.83 -11.19
CA VAL A 253 3.65 10.22 -11.22
C VAL A 253 2.79 11.09 -12.14
N GLU A 254 2.39 10.55 -13.29
CA GLU A 254 1.58 11.25 -14.30
C GLU A 254 0.06 11.25 -13.98
N ASN A 255 -0.36 10.50 -12.96
CA ASN A 255 -1.78 10.36 -12.62
C ASN A 255 -2.24 11.45 -11.64
N ASP A 256 -3.16 12.29 -12.07
CA ASP A 256 -3.83 13.31 -11.24
C ASP A 256 -5.24 12.88 -10.81
N SER A 257 -5.66 11.65 -11.16
CA SER A 257 -7.00 11.16 -10.85
C SER A 257 -7.16 10.91 -9.35
N ARG A 258 -8.18 11.53 -8.77
CA ARG A 258 -8.66 11.29 -7.40
C ARG A 258 -10.18 11.35 -7.41
N VAL A 259 -10.83 10.21 -7.60
CA VAL A 259 -12.27 10.16 -7.76
C VAL A 259 -12.97 9.64 -6.50
N ILE A 260 -14.19 10.08 -6.29
CA ILE A 260 -15.10 9.40 -5.35
C ILE A 260 -15.64 8.18 -6.11
N PRO A 261 -15.25 6.96 -5.73
CA PRO A 261 -15.63 5.78 -6.49
C PRO A 261 -17.14 5.53 -6.47
N THR A 262 -17.61 4.83 -7.51
CA THR A 262 -18.99 4.33 -7.62
C THR A 262 -19.00 2.81 -7.43
N PRO A 263 -18.98 2.29 -6.19
CA PRO A 263 -18.94 0.85 -5.96
C PRO A 263 -20.19 0.16 -6.47
N VAL A 264 -20.02 -1.09 -6.93
CA VAL A 264 -21.15 -1.94 -7.35
C VAL A 264 -22.07 -2.17 -6.16
N SER A 265 -23.38 -1.95 -6.34
CA SER A 265 -24.35 -1.80 -5.25
C SER A 265 -24.61 -3.09 -4.49
N ASP A 266 -24.74 -4.21 -5.19
CA ASP A 266 -25.04 -5.51 -4.60
C ASP A 266 -24.14 -6.64 -5.13
N LEU A 267 -24.20 -7.78 -4.45
CA LEU A 267 -23.40 -8.95 -4.79
C LEU A 267 -23.81 -9.56 -6.14
N VAL A 268 -25.09 -9.56 -6.46
CA VAL A 268 -25.63 -10.18 -7.69
C VAL A 268 -25.10 -9.42 -8.90
N GLU A 269 -25.13 -8.08 -8.87
CA GLU A 269 -24.58 -7.24 -9.93
C GLU A 269 -23.08 -7.49 -10.12
N LEU A 270 -22.32 -7.60 -9.01
CA LEU A 270 -20.90 -7.89 -9.05
C LEU A 270 -20.61 -9.29 -9.64
N GLU A 271 -21.40 -10.31 -9.24
CA GLU A 271 -21.31 -11.64 -9.83
C GLU A 271 -21.65 -11.66 -11.33
N MET A 272 -22.68 -10.94 -11.73
CA MET A 272 -23.07 -10.84 -13.14
C MET A 272 -21.96 -10.21 -13.98
N MET A 273 -21.38 -9.10 -13.50
CA MET A 273 -20.21 -8.49 -14.14
C MET A 273 -19.05 -9.49 -14.28
N TYR A 274 -18.74 -10.21 -13.22
CA TYR A 274 -17.66 -11.17 -13.22
C TYR A 274 -17.91 -12.34 -14.20
N ARG A 275 -19.13 -12.91 -14.20
CA ARG A 275 -19.52 -14.04 -15.06
C ARG A 275 -19.44 -13.71 -16.54
N GLN A 276 -19.57 -12.45 -16.94
CA GLN A 276 -19.45 -12.03 -18.36
C GLN A 276 -18.03 -12.26 -18.91
N HIS A 277 -17.03 -12.26 -18.04
CA HIS A 277 -15.63 -12.44 -18.39
C HIS A 277 -15.10 -13.87 -18.18
N LEU A 278 -15.91 -14.75 -17.57
CA LEU A 278 -15.56 -16.16 -17.48
C LEU A 278 -15.69 -16.82 -18.84
N VAL A 279 -14.65 -17.52 -19.28
CA VAL A 279 -14.72 -18.42 -20.43
C VAL A 279 -15.81 -19.45 -20.11
N LYS A 280 -16.81 -19.60 -20.97
CA LYS A 280 -17.77 -20.69 -20.85
C LYS A 280 -17.02 -22.00 -21.02
N ILE A 281 -16.89 -22.74 -19.91
CA ILE A 281 -16.32 -24.08 -19.87
C ILE A 281 -17.34 -25.04 -20.48
#